data_257e0d183fd718a3762f8cd9fd1b99e7
#
_entry.id   257e0d183fd718a3762f8cd9fd1b99e7
#
_cell.length_a   1.000
_cell.length_b   1.000
_cell.length_c   1.000
_cell.angle_alpha   90.00
_cell.angle_beta   90.00
_cell.angle_gamma   90.00
#
_symmetry.space_group_name_H-M   'P 1'
#
loop_
_entity.id
_entity.type
_entity.pdbx_description
1 polymer ?
#
loop_
_entity_poly.entity_id
_entity_poly.type
_entity_poly.pdbx_seq_one_letter_code
_entity_poly.pdbx_strand_id
1 'polypeptide(L)'
;MRLWLLLSPVLVLVLAGCAGGGDQGADPVATDRVDLPPSYRFEPEAITVPDGTTVTWTNSDNFTHNVRLLDDGGDVLQLAPGESVSFTFTGPGEHRYDCSFHPNDMTGVVVVTER
;
A
#
# COMPACT_ATOMS: atom_id res chain seq x y z
N MET A 1 -38.08 58.57 11.28
CA MET A 1 -36.94 57.75 11.70
C MET A 1 -36.89 56.57 10.79
N ARG A 2 -35.88 56.51 9.97
CA ARG A 2 -35.62 55.31 9.11
C ARG A 2 -34.49 54.51 9.75
N LEU A 3 -34.84 53.35 10.24
CA LEU A 3 -33.86 52.43 10.78
C LEU A 3 -33.18 51.70 9.62
N TRP A 4 -31.94 52.01 9.40
CA TRP A 4 -31.14 51.29 8.40
C TRP A 4 -30.53 50.07 9.09
N LEU A 5 -31.11 48.94 8.84
CA LEU A 5 -30.51 47.66 9.20
C LEU A 5 -29.40 47.36 8.18
N LEU A 6 -28.18 47.61 8.61
CA LEU A 6 -27.02 47.14 7.87
C LEU A 6 -26.89 45.64 8.08
N LEU A 7 -27.35 44.88 7.10
CA LEU A 7 -27.00 43.49 7.01
C LEU A 7 -25.53 43.40 6.58
N SER A 8 -24.67 43.09 7.52
CA SER A 8 -23.31 42.69 7.20
C SER A 8 -23.36 41.28 6.66
N PRO A 9 -22.82 41.00 5.47
CA PRO A 9 -22.65 39.61 5.03
C PRO A 9 -21.56 38.98 5.88
N VAL A 10 -21.92 38.00 6.65
CA VAL A 10 -20.96 37.13 7.31
C VAL A 10 -20.33 36.31 6.20
N LEU A 11 -19.13 36.68 5.84
CA LEU A 11 -18.29 35.86 4.94
C LEU A 11 -17.86 34.62 5.72
N VAL A 12 -18.57 33.53 5.53
CA VAL A 12 -18.15 32.22 6.05
C VAL A 12 -16.99 31.78 5.17
N LEU A 13 -15.79 31.99 5.66
CA LEU A 13 -14.60 31.44 5.06
C LEU A 13 -14.61 29.95 5.36
N VAL A 14 -15.10 29.15 4.44
CA VAL A 14 -14.93 27.71 4.50
C VAL A 14 -13.47 27.43 4.19
N LEU A 15 -12.67 27.29 5.21
CA LEU A 15 -11.36 26.69 5.08
C LEU A 15 -11.58 25.23 4.74
N ALA A 16 -11.56 24.92 3.46
CA ALA A 16 -11.37 23.55 3.03
C ALA A 16 -9.96 23.14 3.47
N GLY A 17 -9.85 22.64 4.68
CA GLY A 17 -8.62 22.04 5.13
C GLY A 17 -8.33 20.87 4.21
N CYS A 18 -7.28 20.95 3.43
CA CYS A 18 -6.66 19.76 2.92
C CYS A 18 -6.22 18.97 4.14
N ALA A 19 -7.00 17.98 4.52
CA ALA A 19 -6.54 16.95 5.42
C ALA A 19 -5.54 16.05 4.65
N GLY A 20 -4.62 16.66 3.99
CA GLY A 20 -3.51 16.02 3.37
C GLY A 20 -2.50 15.71 4.42
N GLY A 21 -2.90 14.84 5.31
CA GLY A 21 -2.01 14.47 6.39
C GLY A 21 -0.89 13.68 5.85
N GLY A 22 -0.09 13.78 5.19
CA GLY A 22 1.06 12.98 5.05
C GLY A 22 1.13 12.15 3.84
N ASP A 23 2.18 12.07 3.44
CA ASP A 23 2.89 11.33 2.44
C ASP A 23 2.92 9.88 2.73
N GLN A 24 1.87 9.36 3.08
CA GLN A 24 1.76 7.96 3.25
C GLN A 24 1.70 7.37 1.89
N GLY A 25 2.48 6.51 1.52
CA GLY A 25 2.57 5.83 0.28
C GLY A 25 1.30 5.81 -0.61
N ALA A 26 1.39 5.38 -1.79
CA ALA A 26 0.27 5.36 -2.73
C ALA A 26 -0.96 4.67 -2.13
N ASP A 27 -2.15 5.09 -2.52
CA ASP A 27 -3.38 4.39 -2.21
C ASP A 27 -3.27 2.93 -2.68
N PRO A 28 -3.74 1.96 -1.87
CA PRO A 28 -3.69 0.55 -2.25
C PRO A 28 -4.41 0.29 -3.56
N VAL A 29 -3.77 -0.47 -4.43
CA VAL A 29 -4.33 -0.90 -5.71
C VAL A 29 -5.05 -2.23 -5.52
N ALA A 30 -6.27 -2.34 -6.03
CA ALA A 30 -7.04 -3.58 -6.00
C ALA A 30 -6.46 -4.56 -7.02
N THR A 31 -5.58 -5.41 -6.58
CA THR A 31 -4.93 -6.45 -7.38
C THR A 31 -4.38 -7.55 -6.47
N ASP A 32 -4.23 -8.75 -7.00
CA ASP A 32 -3.59 -9.87 -6.32
C ASP A 32 -2.18 -10.16 -6.86
N ARG A 33 -1.63 -9.25 -7.69
CA ARG A 33 -0.33 -9.44 -8.31
C ARG A 33 0.58 -8.27 -8.05
N VAL A 34 1.83 -8.60 -7.71
CA VAL A 34 2.92 -7.65 -7.45
C VAL A 34 4.11 -8.04 -8.30
N ASP A 35 4.69 -7.08 -8.97
CA ASP A 35 5.93 -7.25 -9.71
C ASP A 35 7.13 -6.74 -8.90
N LEU A 36 8.29 -7.33 -9.12
CA LEU A 36 9.58 -6.85 -8.65
C LEU A 36 10.38 -6.40 -9.87
N PRO A 37 10.13 -5.18 -10.37
CA PRO A 37 10.86 -4.67 -11.52
C PRO A 37 12.27 -4.22 -11.12
N PRO A 38 13.14 -3.86 -12.06
CA PRO A 38 14.40 -3.21 -11.75
C PRO A 38 14.21 -1.99 -10.84
N SER A 39 15.21 -1.67 -10.02
CA SER A 39 15.26 -0.53 -9.10
C SER A 39 14.76 -0.80 -7.68
N TYR A 40 14.90 -2.02 -7.20
CA TYR A 40 14.70 -2.38 -5.78
C TYR A 40 13.36 -1.92 -5.22
N ARG A 41 12.27 -2.40 -5.80
CA ARG A 41 10.91 -2.03 -5.36
C ARG A 41 9.91 -3.16 -5.61
N PHE A 42 8.80 -3.10 -4.93
CA PHE A 42 7.59 -3.85 -5.24
C PHE A 42 6.61 -2.93 -5.95
N GLU A 43 6.02 -3.41 -7.05
CA GLU A 43 5.09 -2.62 -7.87
C GLU A 43 3.78 -3.37 -8.09
N PRO A 44 2.63 -2.91 -7.58
CA PRO A 44 2.46 -1.77 -6.68
C PRO A 44 3.04 -2.01 -5.29
N GLU A 45 3.43 -0.96 -4.59
CA GLU A 45 3.92 -1.05 -3.22
C GLU A 45 2.82 -1.44 -2.23
N ALA A 46 1.62 -0.92 -2.44
CA ALA A 46 0.45 -1.23 -1.62
C ALA A 46 -0.67 -1.81 -2.49
N ILE A 47 -1.19 -2.95 -2.06
CA ILE A 47 -2.34 -3.59 -2.70
C ILE A 47 -3.44 -3.84 -1.69
N THR A 48 -4.67 -3.99 -2.18
CA THR A 48 -5.82 -4.39 -1.37
C THR A 48 -6.50 -5.61 -1.97
N VAL A 49 -6.82 -6.56 -1.11
CA VAL A 49 -7.44 -7.84 -1.48
C VAL A 49 -8.48 -8.26 -0.44
N PRO A 50 -9.51 -9.01 -0.84
CA PRO A 50 -10.41 -9.65 0.13
C PRO A 50 -9.68 -10.68 0.98
N ASP A 51 -10.19 -10.91 2.18
CA ASP A 51 -9.71 -11.96 3.08
C ASP A 51 -9.70 -13.33 2.39
N GLY A 52 -8.59 -14.05 2.53
CA GLY A 52 -8.39 -15.37 1.93
C GLY A 52 -7.84 -15.33 0.50
N THR A 53 -7.41 -14.18 0.02
CA THR A 53 -6.84 -14.05 -1.32
C THR A 53 -5.39 -14.54 -1.36
N THR A 54 -5.05 -15.26 -2.43
CA THR A 54 -3.67 -15.63 -2.75
C THR A 54 -3.03 -14.54 -3.59
N VAL A 55 -1.97 -13.94 -3.06
CA VAL A 55 -1.17 -12.93 -3.76
C VAL A 55 0.04 -13.59 -4.40
N THR A 56 0.36 -13.18 -5.61
CA THR A 56 1.50 -13.69 -6.39
C THR A 56 2.49 -12.57 -6.68
N TRP A 57 3.75 -12.79 -6.33
CA TRP A 57 4.86 -11.91 -6.70
C TRP A 57 5.65 -12.53 -7.85
N THR A 58 6.06 -11.71 -8.81
CA THR A 58 6.88 -12.13 -9.95
C THR A 58 8.13 -11.26 -10.02
N ASN A 59 9.28 -11.88 -10.11
CA ASN A 59 10.55 -11.15 -10.20
C ASN A 59 10.91 -10.90 -11.67
N SER A 60 10.78 -9.66 -12.09
CA SER A 60 11.14 -9.18 -13.44
C SER A 60 12.52 -8.51 -13.46
N ASP A 61 13.24 -8.52 -12.35
CA ASP A 61 14.60 -8.00 -12.26
C ASP A 61 15.63 -9.08 -12.61
N ASN A 62 16.87 -8.67 -12.79
CA ASN A 62 18.00 -9.56 -13.05
C ASN A 62 18.70 -10.07 -11.77
N PHE A 63 18.24 -9.64 -10.61
CA PHE A 63 18.76 -10.04 -9.30
C PHE A 63 17.77 -10.91 -8.55
N THR A 64 18.29 -11.81 -7.72
CA THR A 64 17.45 -12.55 -6.78
C THR A 64 16.93 -11.64 -5.68
N HIS A 65 15.65 -11.71 -5.43
CA HIS A 65 14.95 -11.01 -4.35
C HIS A 65 14.23 -12.02 -3.46
N ASN A 66 13.57 -11.51 -2.43
CA ASN A 66 12.66 -12.33 -1.64
C ASN A 66 11.49 -11.50 -1.14
N VAL A 67 10.47 -12.18 -0.66
CA VAL A 67 9.35 -11.62 0.08
C VAL A 67 9.45 -12.15 1.50
N ARG A 68 9.77 -11.29 2.44
CA ARG A 68 9.78 -11.62 3.86
C ARG A 68 8.47 -11.14 4.49
N LEU A 69 7.68 -12.08 4.99
CA LEU A 69 6.34 -11.83 5.54
C LEU A 69 6.45 -11.36 6.99
N LEU A 70 6.46 -10.05 7.21
CA LEU A 70 6.73 -9.47 8.54
C LEU A 70 5.62 -9.71 9.56
N ASP A 71 4.36 -9.75 9.11
CA ASP A 71 3.20 -9.94 9.98
C ASP A 71 2.58 -11.35 9.84
N ASP A 72 3.18 -12.24 9.06
CA ASP A 72 2.65 -13.56 8.76
C ASP A 72 3.69 -14.66 8.98
N GLY A 73 4.32 -14.64 10.14
CA GLY A 73 5.24 -15.69 10.57
C GLY A 73 6.71 -15.45 10.26
N GLY A 74 7.04 -14.44 9.48
CA GLY A 74 8.43 -14.10 9.16
C GLY A 74 9.08 -14.99 8.10
N ASP A 75 8.31 -15.82 7.41
CA ASP A 75 8.81 -16.67 6.33
C ASP A 75 9.40 -15.84 5.19
N VAL A 76 10.44 -16.36 4.58
CA VAL A 76 11.14 -15.75 3.45
C VAL A 76 10.91 -16.57 2.20
N LEU A 77 10.21 -15.97 1.24
CA LEU A 77 9.91 -16.59 -0.06
C LEU A 77 10.91 -16.06 -1.09
N GLN A 78 11.85 -16.89 -1.51
CA GLN A 78 12.90 -16.46 -2.43
C GLN A 78 12.43 -16.52 -3.89
N LEU A 79 12.80 -15.49 -4.68
CA LEU A 79 12.53 -15.43 -6.12
C LEU A 79 13.83 -15.16 -6.87
N ALA A 80 14.28 -16.12 -7.66
CA ALA A 80 15.29 -15.88 -8.68
C ALA A 80 14.67 -15.08 -9.86
N PRO A 81 15.49 -14.48 -10.72
CA PRO A 81 14.97 -13.81 -11.92
C PRO A 81 14.00 -14.67 -12.71
N GLY A 82 12.81 -14.12 -13.01
CA GLY A 82 11.75 -14.82 -13.75
C GLY A 82 10.86 -15.72 -12.90
N GLU A 83 11.18 -15.93 -11.64
CA GLU A 83 10.35 -16.76 -10.76
C GLU A 83 9.16 -16.00 -10.16
N SER A 84 8.15 -16.78 -9.78
CA SER A 84 6.99 -16.31 -9.04
C SER A 84 6.82 -17.12 -7.76
N VAL A 85 6.32 -16.45 -6.72
CA VAL A 85 5.92 -17.08 -5.46
C VAL A 85 4.57 -16.56 -5.04
N SER A 86 3.85 -17.31 -4.23
CA SER A 86 2.50 -16.94 -3.77
C SER A 86 2.34 -17.18 -2.27
N PHE A 87 1.46 -16.40 -1.67
CA PHE A 87 1.05 -16.56 -0.28
C PHE A 87 -0.42 -16.17 -0.13
N THR A 88 -1.17 -16.91 0.69
CA THR A 88 -2.57 -16.64 0.95
C THR A 88 -2.71 -15.84 2.24
N PHE A 89 -3.27 -14.64 2.15
CA PHE A 89 -3.46 -13.76 3.30
C PHE A 89 -4.82 -13.96 3.93
N THR A 90 -4.83 -14.13 5.24
CA THR A 90 -6.05 -14.25 6.04
C THR A 90 -6.04 -13.26 7.19
N GLY A 91 -7.20 -12.73 7.53
CA GLY A 91 -7.37 -11.74 8.58
C GLY A 91 -7.33 -10.30 8.06
N PRO A 92 -8.43 -9.55 8.20
CA PRO A 92 -8.47 -8.14 7.80
C PRO A 92 -7.39 -7.32 8.49
N GLY A 93 -6.87 -6.32 7.79
CA GLY A 93 -5.85 -5.41 8.27
C GLY A 93 -4.64 -5.31 7.35
N GLU A 94 -3.61 -4.66 7.82
CA GLU A 94 -2.37 -4.47 7.08
C GLU A 94 -1.40 -5.62 7.34
N HIS A 95 -0.90 -6.22 6.27
CA HIS A 95 0.11 -7.26 6.28
C HIS A 95 1.34 -6.73 5.55
N ARG A 96 2.39 -6.42 6.30
CA ARG A 96 3.61 -5.83 5.76
C ARG A 96 4.58 -6.92 5.33
N TYR A 97 5.34 -6.61 4.30
CA TYR A 97 6.44 -7.46 3.84
C TYR A 97 7.59 -6.60 3.31
N ASP A 98 8.75 -7.19 3.19
CA ASP A 98 9.92 -6.54 2.59
C ASP A 98 10.78 -7.57 1.83
N CYS A 99 11.84 -7.09 1.22
CA CYS A 99 12.94 -7.93 0.75
C CYS A 99 14.07 -7.86 1.78
N SER A 100 14.47 -9.00 2.34
CA SER A 100 15.47 -9.02 3.41
C SER A 100 16.86 -8.57 2.95
N PHE A 101 17.12 -8.56 1.64
CA PHE A 101 18.37 -8.05 1.08
C PHE A 101 18.42 -6.52 1.04
N HIS A 102 17.26 -5.86 0.96
CA HIS A 102 17.12 -4.42 0.83
C HIS A 102 15.96 -3.90 1.69
N PRO A 103 15.98 -4.12 3.01
CA PRO A 103 14.80 -3.90 3.85
C PRO A 103 14.37 -2.45 3.99
N ASN A 104 15.26 -1.50 3.67
CA ASN A 104 14.93 -0.07 3.73
C ASN A 104 14.33 0.45 2.41
N ASP A 105 14.61 -0.21 1.30
CA ASP A 105 14.19 0.24 -0.03
C ASP A 105 13.01 -0.56 -0.59
N MET A 106 13.02 -1.88 -0.35
CA MET A 106 12.01 -2.79 -0.85
C MET A 106 11.04 -3.16 0.25
N THR A 107 9.98 -2.39 0.38
CA THR A 107 8.87 -2.62 1.32
C THR A 107 7.54 -2.65 0.59
N GLY A 108 6.60 -3.39 1.12
CA GLY A 108 5.24 -3.45 0.60
C GLY A 108 4.22 -3.76 1.69
N VAL A 109 2.97 -3.59 1.34
CA VAL A 109 1.85 -3.90 2.23
C VAL A 109 0.68 -4.49 1.45
N VAL A 110 0.07 -5.52 2.03
CA VAL A 110 -1.20 -6.06 1.57
C VAL A 110 -2.27 -5.65 2.58
N VAL A 111 -3.21 -4.83 2.13
CA VAL A 111 -4.36 -4.44 2.93
C VAL A 111 -5.48 -5.45 2.68
N VAL A 112 -5.74 -6.29 3.66
CA VAL A 112 -6.79 -7.31 3.58
C VAL A 112 -8.09 -6.73 4.08
N THR A 113 -9.13 -6.80 3.25
CA THR A 113 -10.47 -6.35 3.60
C THR A 113 -11.34 -7.53 4.01
N GLU A 114 -12.43 -7.26 4.71
CA GLU A 114 -13.44 -8.26 4.96
C GLU A 114 -14.06 -8.77 3.66
N ARG A 115 -14.49 -10.00 3.68
CA ARG A 115 -15.17 -10.62 2.53
C ARG A 115 -16.54 -9.99 2.29
#